data_fbda6d3a5422ad6abd9215f1e87fc057
#
_entry.id   fbda6d3a5422ad6abd9215f1e87fc057
#
_cell.length_a   1.000
_cell.length_b   1.000
_cell.length_c   1.000
_cell.angle_alpha   90.00
_cell.angle_beta   90.00
_cell.angle_gamma   90.00
#
_symmetry.space_group_name_H-M   'P 1'
#
loop_
_entity.id
_entity.type
_entity.pdbx_description
1 polymer ?
#
loop_
_entity_poly.entity_id
_entity_poly.type
_entity_poly.pdbx_seq_one_letter_code
_entity_poly.pdbx_strand_id
1 'polypeptide(L)'
;GTFIAVVVAHILVDFMGMSVWPVYNTLAGLDVAKAGWIATVIGMSGAALQPLFGLIADRFGSRRVILLGTLLTSFAMLLGPLVDYQAALDRRLPTLFGLSGFYLVVFMILAAGRLGQDMFHPSGAGLAGSFSARRGSMFLAVFIAMGGIGFGLSQIVFRTAYNHLGHHTEIILIPVAILWAFVWLRCRPAEVPRSERISVIGSLRALRPVAGQILVLFLILASSSGVLTGHFFLMPEFAHEKGYPAWLGQGGAFGLIIFGATVFMVPMGHLADRIGRRRILIAMMILSAISYHAIVRLTLPVPAFVLLCIAGGAFLGTVNPLGVAFGQRIAPPKNMSIVSAILMGWAWCLGSTAPSIVGELYQYLGHNASKTLVLLGAANVVMVMIGFLLPKVTDNGDRASADTAGNR
;
A
#
# COMPACT_ATOMS: atom_id res chain seq x y z
N GLY A 1 -11.22 -24.00 -1.47
CA GLY A 1 -12.23 -23.32 -0.65
C GLY A 1 -11.66 -22.11 0.08
N THR A 2 -11.06 -22.30 1.25
CA THR A 2 -10.63 -21.20 2.15
C THR A 2 -9.60 -20.27 1.52
N PHE A 3 -8.60 -20.76 0.80
CA PHE A 3 -7.60 -19.92 0.13
C PHE A 3 -8.24 -18.96 -0.88
N ILE A 4 -9.13 -19.47 -1.75
CA ILE A 4 -9.85 -18.65 -2.72
C ILE A 4 -10.68 -17.56 -2.00
N ALA A 5 -11.33 -17.91 -0.89
CA ALA A 5 -12.08 -16.94 -0.11
C ALA A 5 -11.20 -15.82 0.48
N VAL A 6 -9.99 -16.17 0.96
CA VAL A 6 -9.03 -15.18 1.47
C VAL A 6 -8.50 -14.29 0.36
N VAL A 7 -8.26 -14.84 -0.84
CA VAL A 7 -7.87 -14.08 -2.04
C VAL A 7 -8.98 -13.13 -2.48
N VAL A 8 -10.24 -13.59 -2.53
CA VAL A 8 -11.39 -12.73 -2.85
C VAL A 8 -11.54 -11.62 -1.81
N ALA A 9 -11.39 -11.93 -0.53
CA ALA A 9 -11.40 -10.92 0.53
C ALA A 9 -10.29 -9.87 0.33
N HIS A 10 -9.09 -10.26 -0.11
CA HIS A 10 -8.00 -9.32 -0.38
C HIS A 10 -8.32 -8.40 -1.56
N ILE A 11 -8.85 -8.96 -2.65
CA ILE A 11 -9.33 -8.13 -3.78
C ILE A 11 -10.34 -7.09 -3.28
N LEU A 12 -11.32 -7.49 -2.48
CA LEU A 12 -12.35 -6.59 -1.96
C LEU A 12 -11.77 -5.51 -1.04
N VAL A 13 -10.90 -5.88 -0.12
CA VAL A 13 -10.29 -4.95 0.84
C VAL A 13 -9.45 -3.89 0.12
N ASP A 14 -8.62 -4.29 -0.82
CA ASP A 14 -7.78 -3.33 -1.55
C ASP A 14 -8.59 -2.53 -2.57
N PHE A 15 -9.65 -3.11 -3.12
CA PHE A 15 -10.58 -2.41 -3.99
C PHE A 15 -11.37 -1.30 -3.26
N MET A 16 -11.84 -1.54 -2.05
CA MET A 16 -12.64 -0.59 -1.27
C MET A 16 -11.80 0.30 -0.35
N GLY A 17 -10.49 0.12 -0.30
CA GLY A 17 -9.62 0.79 0.66
C GLY A 17 -9.41 2.28 0.41
N MET A 18 -8.45 2.85 1.13
CA MET A 18 -8.06 4.27 1.08
C MET A 18 -7.66 4.78 -0.31
N SER A 19 -7.41 3.90 -1.28
CA SER A 19 -7.05 4.24 -2.66
C SER A 19 -8.10 5.09 -3.39
N VAL A 20 -9.36 5.03 -2.98
CA VAL A 20 -10.44 5.85 -3.57
C VAL A 20 -10.38 7.33 -3.15
N TRP A 21 -9.71 7.63 -2.03
CA TRP A 21 -9.70 8.96 -1.43
C TRP A 21 -9.17 10.06 -2.35
N PRO A 22 -8.02 9.92 -3.06
CA PRO A 22 -7.53 10.97 -3.95
C PRO A 22 -8.51 11.32 -5.07
N VAL A 23 -9.15 10.30 -5.65
CA VAL A 23 -10.14 10.50 -6.71
C VAL A 23 -11.42 11.15 -6.16
N TYR A 24 -11.91 10.71 -5.00
CA TYR A 24 -13.06 11.35 -4.36
C TYR A 24 -12.77 12.81 -4.02
N ASN A 25 -11.59 13.11 -3.46
CA ASN A 25 -11.17 14.48 -3.16
C ASN A 25 -11.29 15.40 -4.38
N THR A 26 -10.78 14.97 -5.53
CA THR A 26 -10.84 15.73 -6.78
C THR A 26 -12.26 15.83 -7.33
N LEU A 27 -13.01 14.73 -7.36
CA LEU A 27 -14.40 14.70 -7.87
C LEU A 27 -15.35 15.58 -7.04
N ALA A 28 -15.17 15.61 -5.72
CA ALA A 28 -15.95 16.43 -4.80
C ALA A 28 -15.43 17.86 -4.64
N GLY A 29 -14.34 18.23 -5.31
CA GLY A 29 -13.76 19.58 -5.26
C GLY A 29 -13.28 19.99 -3.86
N LEU A 30 -12.72 19.04 -3.09
CA LEU A 30 -12.32 19.29 -1.71
C LEU A 30 -10.96 20.00 -1.62
N ASP A 31 -10.70 20.61 -0.48
CA ASP A 31 -9.41 21.22 -0.16
C ASP A 31 -8.28 20.17 -0.10
N VAL A 32 -7.29 20.29 -0.98
CA VAL A 32 -6.21 19.32 -1.16
C VAL A 32 -5.33 19.20 0.09
N ALA A 33 -5.04 20.30 0.81
CA ALA A 33 -4.24 20.24 2.03
C ALA A 33 -4.98 19.53 3.16
N LYS A 34 -6.25 19.87 3.40
CA LYS A 34 -7.09 19.18 4.39
C LYS A 34 -7.23 17.69 4.05
N ALA A 35 -7.43 17.37 2.79
CA ALA A 35 -7.49 16.00 2.30
C ALA A 35 -6.16 15.25 2.54
N GLY A 36 -5.03 15.92 2.33
CA GLY A 36 -3.69 15.39 2.62
C GLY A 36 -3.49 15.08 4.10
N TRP A 37 -3.90 16.00 4.98
CA TRP A 37 -3.86 15.77 6.43
C TRP A 37 -4.74 14.60 6.88
N ILE A 38 -5.96 14.49 6.36
CA ILE A 38 -6.84 13.36 6.63
C ILE A 38 -6.18 12.04 6.20
N ALA A 39 -5.64 11.99 4.97
CA ALA A 39 -4.94 10.82 4.46
C ALA A 39 -3.75 10.43 5.34
N THR A 40 -2.96 11.41 5.78
CA THR A 40 -1.79 11.22 6.64
C THR A 40 -2.17 10.65 7.99
N VAL A 41 -3.09 11.31 8.72
CA VAL A 41 -3.49 10.87 10.07
C VAL A 41 -4.05 9.46 10.04
N ILE A 42 -4.92 9.16 9.08
CA ILE A 42 -5.53 7.85 8.93
C ILE A 42 -4.49 6.81 8.49
N GLY A 43 -3.62 7.14 7.52
CA GLY A 43 -2.58 6.25 7.04
C GLY A 43 -1.57 5.86 8.11
N MET A 44 -1.11 6.84 8.90
CA MET A 44 -0.17 6.61 10.00
C MET A 44 -0.79 5.78 11.13
N SER A 45 -1.99 6.14 11.56
CA SER A 45 -2.66 5.45 12.68
C SER A 45 -2.92 3.98 12.35
N GLY A 46 -3.36 3.69 11.15
CA GLY A 46 -3.60 2.33 10.70
C GLY A 46 -2.33 1.50 10.64
N ALA A 47 -1.30 2.00 9.96
CA ALA A 47 -0.02 1.30 9.83
C ALA A 47 0.65 1.04 11.20
N ALA A 48 0.52 1.96 12.14
CA ALA A 48 1.03 1.79 13.50
C ALA A 48 0.32 0.67 14.29
N LEU A 49 -0.97 0.44 14.02
CA LEU A 49 -1.80 -0.55 14.70
C LEU A 49 -1.72 -1.98 14.10
N GLN A 50 -1.14 -2.14 12.91
CA GLN A 50 -1.07 -3.46 12.24
C GLN A 50 -0.50 -4.59 13.13
N PRO A 51 0.58 -4.40 13.92
CA PRO A 51 1.07 -5.47 14.80
C PRO A 51 0.05 -5.90 15.85
N LEU A 52 -0.76 -4.96 16.37
CA LEU A 52 -1.83 -5.25 17.32
C LEU A 52 -2.92 -6.14 16.69
N PHE A 53 -3.27 -5.88 15.43
CA PHE A 53 -4.27 -6.70 14.73
C PHE A 53 -3.80 -8.12 14.45
N GLY A 54 -2.49 -8.33 14.24
CA GLY A 54 -1.91 -9.67 14.21
C GLY A 54 -2.17 -10.43 15.53
N LEU A 55 -1.91 -9.78 16.67
CA LEU A 55 -2.18 -10.37 17.99
C LEU A 55 -3.68 -10.62 18.24
N ILE A 56 -4.54 -9.73 17.78
CA ILE A 56 -6.01 -9.90 17.86
C ILE A 56 -6.44 -11.11 17.03
N ALA A 57 -5.87 -11.29 15.83
CA ALA A 57 -6.17 -12.45 14.98
C ALA A 57 -5.73 -13.77 15.63
N ASP A 58 -4.56 -13.79 16.30
CA ASP A 58 -4.07 -14.94 17.03
C ASP A 58 -4.98 -15.29 18.23
N ARG A 59 -5.57 -14.30 18.87
CA ARG A 59 -6.44 -14.48 20.04
C ARG A 59 -7.88 -14.85 19.68
N PHE A 60 -8.47 -14.18 18.69
CA PHE A 60 -9.90 -14.28 18.34
C PHE A 60 -10.17 -15.10 17.08
N GLY A 61 -9.11 -15.53 16.40
CA GLY A 61 -9.13 -16.33 15.16
C GLY A 61 -9.14 -15.45 13.91
N SER A 62 -8.28 -15.78 12.96
CA SER A 62 -8.08 -15.04 11.69
C SER A 62 -9.37 -14.86 10.90
N ARG A 63 -10.30 -15.82 10.93
CA ARG A 63 -11.58 -15.73 10.22
C ARG A 63 -12.39 -14.51 10.63
N ARG A 64 -12.54 -14.28 11.95
CA ARG A 64 -13.34 -13.15 12.47
C ARG A 64 -12.72 -11.82 12.08
N VAL A 65 -11.41 -11.73 12.18
CA VAL A 65 -10.64 -10.51 11.84
C VAL A 65 -10.72 -10.22 10.35
N ILE A 66 -10.59 -11.23 9.49
CA ILE A 66 -10.73 -11.11 8.03
C ILE A 66 -12.13 -10.61 7.67
N LEU A 67 -13.18 -11.21 8.21
CA LEU A 67 -14.56 -10.85 7.90
C LEU A 67 -14.91 -9.45 8.38
N LEU A 68 -14.54 -9.10 9.60
CA LEU A 68 -14.75 -7.76 10.16
C LEU A 68 -13.94 -6.72 9.42
N GLY A 69 -12.66 -7.02 9.11
CA GLY A 69 -11.80 -6.16 8.34
C GLY A 69 -12.37 -5.83 6.97
N THR A 70 -12.81 -6.86 6.23
CA THR A 70 -13.44 -6.65 4.92
C THR A 70 -14.74 -5.83 5.02
N LEU A 71 -15.56 -6.06 6.05
CA LEU A 71 -16.79 -5.29 6.27
C LEU A 71 -16.49 -3.83 6.58
N LEU A 72 -15.56 -3.53 7.49
CA LEU A 72 -15.21 -2.14 7.84
C LEU A 72 -14.60 -1.40 6.65
N THR A 73 -13.78 -2.08 5.83
CA THR A 73 -13.19 -1.46 4.64
C THR A 73 -14.25 -0.99 3.66
N SER A 74 -15.41 -1.66 3.60
CA SER A 74 -16.51 -1.31 2.69
C SER A 74 -17.12 0.07 2.96
N PHE A 75 -16.91 0.65 4.15
CA PHE A 75 -17.45 1.98 4.49
C PHE A 75 -16.92 3.08 3.58
N ALA A 76 -15.73 2.93 3.00
CA ALA A 76 -15.21 3.91 2.05
C ALA A 76 -16.11 4.09 0.80
N MET A 77 -16.95 3.11 0.47
CA MET A 77 -17.93 3.24 -0.62
C MET A 77 -19.10 4.18 -0.27
N LEU A 78 -19.27 4.57 0.98
CA LEU A 78 -20.26 5.55 1.42
C LEU A 78 -19.82 7.00 1.20
N LEU A 79 -18.62 7.25 0.68
CA LEU A 79 -18.11 8.61 0.46
C LEU A 79 -18.88 9.35 -0.63
N GLY A 80 -19.26 8.66 -1.72
CA GLY A 80 -19.87 9.31 -2.89
C GLY A 80 -21.05 10.21 -2.54
N PRO A 81 -22.11 9.70 -1.94
CA PRO A 81 -23.31 10.48 -1.66
C PRO A 81 -23.11 11.59 -0.61
N LEU A 82 -22.01 11.58 0.15
CA LEU A 82 -21.79 12.61 1.17
C LEU A 82 -21.69 14.02 0.62
N VAL A 83 -21.21 14.17 -0.62
CA VAL A 83 -21.06 15.50 -1.24
C VAL A 83 -22.40 16.22 -1.32
N ASP A 84 -23.51 15.49 -1.52
CA ASP A 84 -24.86 16.06 -1.61
C ASP A 84 -25.39 16.53 -0.25
N TYR A 85 -24.79 16.06 0.84
CA TYR A 85 -25.15 16.41 2.21
C TYR A 85 -24.18 17.38 2.88
N GLN A 86 -23.16 17.87 2.17
CA GLN A 86 -22.09 18.71 2.75
C GLN A 86 -22.65 19.90 3.54
N ALA A 87 -23.50 20.73 2.93
CA ALA A 87 -24.07 21.90 3.60
C ALA A 87 -24.95 21.55 4.80
N ALA A 88 -25.61 20.40 4.79
CA ALA A 88 -26.43 19.93 5.91
C ALA A 88 -25.56 19.43 7.06
N LEU A 89 -24.48 18.72 6.78
CA LEU A 89 -23.53 18.23 7.76
C LEU A 89 -22.79 19.38 8.43
N ASP A 90 -22.33 20.39 7.67
CA ASP A 90 -21.64 21.55 8.20
C ASP A 90 -22.53 22.45 9.08
N ARG A 91 -23.85 22.44 8.85
CA ARG A 91 -24.80 23.17 9.72
C ARG A 91 -25.16 22.39 11.00
N ARG A 92 -25.20 21.06 10.94
CA ARG A 92 -25.70 20.23 12.05
C ARG A 92 -24.60 19.75 13.00
N LEU A 93 -23.39 19.63 12.51
CA LEU A 93 -22.26 19.09 13.28
C LEU A 93 -21.27 20.24 13.64
N PRO A 94 -20.66 20.18 14.82
CA PRO A 94 -19.68 21.18 15.23
C PRO A 94 -18.41 21.06 14.39
N THR A 95 -17.68 22.17 14.28
CA THR A 95 -16.29 22.15 13.81
C THR A 95 -15.38 21.67 14.91
N LEU A 96 -14.65 20.58 14.68
CA LEU A 96 -13.69 20.01 15.64
C LEU A 96 -12.32 19.85 14.99
N PHE A 97 -11.26 20.21 15.70
CA PHE A 97 -9.87 20.11 15.18
C PHE A 97 -9.64 20.82 13.83
N GLY A 98 -10.40 21.90 13.56
CA GLY A 98 -10.33 22.63 12.28
C GLY A 98 -11.07 21.93 11.12
N LEU A 99 -11.73 20.81 11.37
CA LEU A 99 -12.56 20.09 10.39
C LEU A 99 -14.02 20.48 10.57
N SER A 100 -14.69 20.86 9.47
CA SER A 100 -16.13 21.05 9.46
C SER A 100 -16.90 19.75 9.63
N GLY A 101 -18.19 19.81 9.87
CA GLY A 101 -19.03 18.63 10.06
C GLY A 101 -18.93 17.61 8.92
N PHE A 102 -18.87 18.09 7.68
CA PHE A 102 -18.65 17.23 6.52
C PHE A 102 -17.29 16.50 6.60
N TYR A 103 -16.20 17.20 6.82
CA TYR A 103 -14.87 16.60 6.91
C TYR A 103 -14.74 15.63 8.11
N LEU A 104 -15.45 15.88 9.20
CA LEU A 104 -15.51 14.94 10.33
C LEU A 104 -16.14 13.60 9.93
N VAL A 105 -17.27 13.64 9.20
CA VAL A 105 -17.93 12.42 8.73
C VAL A 105 -17.06 11.68 7.71
N VAL A 106 -16.44 12.40 6.78
CA VAL A 106 -15.45 11.83 5.84
C VAL A 106 -14.32 11.16 6.60
N PHE A 107 -13.74 11.83 7.61
CA PHE A 107 -12.68 11.28 8.44
C PHE A 107 -13.10 9.98 9.13
N MET A 108 -14.29 9.95 9.73
CA MET A 108 -14.82 8.76 10.42
C MET A 108 -15.02 7.57 9.49
N ILE A 109 -15.55 7.80 8.30
CA ILE A 109 -15.74 6.77 7.26
C ILE A 109 -14.39 6.22 6.80
N LEU A 110 -13.46 7.10 6.48
CA LEU A 110 -12.11 6.70 6.05
C LEU A 110 -11.33 5.99 7.17
N ALA A 111 -11.46 6.46 8.43
CA ALA A 111 -10.83 5.83 9.58
C ALA A 111 -11.37 4.41 9.80
N ALA A 112 -12.69 4.22 9.70
CA ALA A 112 -13.30 2.89 9.78
C ALA A 112 -12.83 1.98 8.63
N GLY A 113 -12.78 2.50 7.40
CA GLY A 113 -12.28 1.77 6.22
C GLY A 113 -10.81 1.38 6.38
N ARG A 114 -9.98 2.30 6.85
CA ARG A 114 -8.56 2.04 7.09
C ARG A 114 -8.34 1.02 8.21
N LEU A 115 -9.06 1.15 9.31
CA LEU A 115 -9.03 0.18 10.39
C LEU A 115 -9.33 -1.23 9.88
N GLY A 116 -10.36 -1.36 9.03
CA GLY A 116 -10.71 -2.64 8.38
C GLY A 116 -9.56 -3.20 7.54
N GLN A 117 -8.95 -2.36 6.71
CA GLN A 117 -7.82 -2.73 5.86
C GLN A 117 -6.62 -3.21 6.68
N ASP A 118 -6.27 -2.49 7.75
CA ASP A 118 -5.14 -2.83 8.62
C ASP A 118 -5.37 -4.06 9.50
N MET A 119 -6.63 -4.34 9.85
CA MET A 119 -7.03 -5.61 10.48
C MET A 119 -6.87 -6.80 9.52
N PHE A 120 -7.27 -6.60 8.27
CA PHE A 120 -7.29 -7.66 7.27
C PHE A 120 -5.88 -8.13 6.87
N HIS A 121 -4.96 -7.19 6.53
CA HIS A 121 -3.68 -7.54 5.91
C HIS A 121 -2.82 -8.51 6.71
N PRO A 122 -2.51 -8.31 8.01
CA PRO A 122 -1.69 -9.26 8.75
C PRO A 122 -2.38 -10.62 8.90
N SER A 123 -3.70 -10.63 9.09
CA SER A 123 -4.50 -11.84 9.26
C SER A 123 -4.61 -12.65 7.97
N GLY A 124 -4.87 -11.97 6.85
CA GLY A 124 -4.97 -12.57 5.52
C GLY A 124 -3.63 -13.10 5.02
N ALA A 125 -2.56 -12.32 5.16
CA ALA A 125 -1.21 -12.71 4.77
C ALA A 125 -0.69 -13.91 5.59
N GLY A 126 -0.89 -13.88 6.90
CA GLY A 126 -0.53 -14.99 7.78
C GLY A 126 -1.26 -16.28 7.40
N LEU A 127 -2.56 -16.17 7.15
CA LEU A 127 -3.35 -17.31 6.71
C LEU A 127 -2.92 -17.80 5.31
N ALA A 128 -2.69 -16.91 4.35
CA ALA A 128 -2.23 -17.27 3.00
C ALA A 128 -0.90 -18.02 3.03
N GLY A 129 0.08 -17.56 3.83
CA GLY A 129 1.37 -18.21 3.99
C GLY A 129 1.28 -19.62 4.65
N SER A 130 0.27 -19.85 5.47
CA SER A 130 0.10 -21.11 6.22
C SER A 130 -0.53 -22.27 5.44
N PHE A 131 -1.09 -22.02 4.22
CA PHE A 131 -1.78 -23.06 3.44
C PHE A 131 -0.90 -24.24 3.01
N SER A 132 0.42 -24.06 2.96
CA SER A 132 1.34 -25.14 2.63
C SER A 132 2.73 -24.85 3.21
N ALA A 133 3.25 -25.76 4.01
CA ALA A 133 4.61 -25.67 4.53
C ALA A 133 5.67 -25.61 3.41
N ARG A 134 5.42 -26.30 2.28
CA ARG A 134 6.35 -26.37 1.14
C ARG A 134 6.17 -25.22 0.13
N ARG A 135 4.94 -24.66 -0.02
CA ARG A 135 4.59 -23.68 -1.03
C ARG A 135 3.99 -22.39 -0.45
N GLY A 136 4.23 -22.11 0.84
CA GLY A 136 3.65 -20.95 1.53
C GLY A 136 4.00 -19.62 0.85
N SER A 137 5.24 -19.47 0.37
CA SER A 137 5.67 -18.27 -0.38
C SER A 137 4.89 -18.07 -1.68
N MET A 138 4.56 -19.14 -2.41
CA MET A 138 3.74 -19.08 -3.63
C MET A 138 2.31 -18.62 -3.31
N PHE A 139 1.68 -19.20 -2.26
CA PHE A 139 0.35 -18.78 -1.84
C PHE A 139 0.32 -17.33 -1.39
N LEU A 140 1.34 -16.88 -0.67
CA LEU A 140 1.48 -15.48 -0.26
C LEU A 140 1.68 -14.55 -1.48
N ALA A 141 2.49 -14.95 -2.45
CA ALA A 141 2.69 -14.16 -3.68
C ALA A 141 1.39 -14.03 -4.50
N VAL A 142 0.62 -15.11 -4.64
CA VAL A 142 -0.71 -15.05 -5.29
C VAL A 142 -1.65 -14.14 -4.50
N PHE A 143 -1.68 -14.25 -3.17
CA PHE A 143 -2.48 -13.39 -2.30
C PHE A 143 -2.14 -11.91 -2.53
N ILE A 144 -0.86 -11.53 -2.52
CA ILE A 144 -0.41 -10.15 -2.73
C ILE A 144 -0.76 -9.65 -4.15
N ALA A 145 -0.50 -10.46 -5.17
CA ALA A 145 -0.79 -10.08 -6.56
C ALA A 145 -2.29 -9.83 -6.80
N MET A 146 -3.15 -10.65 -6.19
CA MET A 146 -4.60 -10.48 -6.33
C MET A 146 -5.13 -9.25 -5.59
N GLY A 147 -4.56 -8.88 -4.43
CA GLY A 147 -4.82 -7.59 -3.79
C GLY A 147 -4.47 -6.42 -4.72
N GLY A 148 -3.31 -6.49 -5.40
CA GLY A 148 -2.90 -5.49 -6.39
C GLY A 148 -3.93 -5.27 -7.51
N ILE A 149 -4.64 -6.31 -7.95
CA ILE A 149 -5.74 -6.17 -8.92
C ILE A 149 -6.88 -5.32 -8.34
N GLY A 150 -7.33 -5.62 -7.11
CA GLY A 150 -8.35 -4.83 -6.42
C GLY A 150 -7.92 -3.37 -6.27
N PHE A 151 -6.71 -3.16 -5.79
CA PHE A 151 -6.11 -1.84 -5.59
C PHE A 151 -6.04 -1.02 -6.89
N GLY A 152 -5.58 -1.63 -8.00
CA GLY A 152 -5.48 -0.96 -9.29
C GLY A 152 -6.83 -0.59 -9.92
N LEU A 153 -7.88 -1.37 -9.68
CA LEU A 153 -9.23 -1.12 -10.21
C LEU A 153 -10.04 -0.14 -9.36
N SER A 154 -9.66 0.07 -8.10
CA SER A 154 -10.44 0.81 -7.10
C SER A 154 -10.90 2.18 -7.56
N GLN A 155 -9.97 3.01 -8.00
CA GLN A 155 -10.25 4.40 -8.40
C GLN A 155 -11.10 4.48 -9.67
N ILE A 156 -10.83 3.61 -10.65
CA ILE A 156 -11.55 3.59 -11.93
C ILE A 156 -13.03 3.24 -11.70
N VAL A 157 -13.29 2.20 -10.91
CA VAL A 157 -14.66 1.75 -10.64
C VAL A 157 -15.39 2.74 -9.75
N PHE A 158 -14.73 3.26 -8.69
CA PHE A 158 -15.31 4.28 -7.83
C PHE A 158 -15.72 5.54 -8.63
N ARG A 159 -14.81 6.07 -9.46
CA ARG A 159 -15.09 7.20 -10.34
C ARG A 159 -16.25 6.92 -11.28
N THR A 160 -16.26 5.74 -11.90
CA THR A 160 -17.31 5.36 -12.85
C THR A 160 -18.67 5.34 -12.15
N ALA A 161 -18.77 4.74 -10.97
CA ALA A 161 -19.98 4.78 -10.17
C ALA A 161 -20.37 6.21 -9.78
N TYR A 162 -19.42 7.00 -9.27
CA TYR A 162 -19.66 8.39 -8.88
C TYR A 162 -20.24 9.22 -10.02
N ASN A 163 -19.66 9.13 -11.22
CA ASN A 163 -20.05 9.95 -12.36
C ASN A 163 -21.34 9.47 -13.05
N HIS A 164 -21.61 8.17 -13.07
CA HIS A 164 -22.74 7.61 -13.83
C HIS A 164 -23.95 7.23 -12.98
N LEU A 165 -23.78 7.16 -11.66
CA LEU A 165 -24.87 6.80 -10.73
C LEU A 165 -25.26 7.96 -9.81
N GLY A 166 -25.02 9.23 -10.19
CA GLY A 166 -25.42 10.41 -9.42
C GLY A 166 -24.80 10.45 -8.02
N HIS A 167 -23.50 10.20 -7.91
CA HIS A 167 -22.72 10.09 -6.67
C HIS A 167 -23.00 8.82 -5.83
N HIS A 168 -23.93 7.95 -6.23
CA HIS A 168 -24.33 6.75 -5.49
C HIS A 168 -23.30 5.62 -5.56
N THR A 169 -22.11 5.84 -4.99
CA THR A 169 -21.03 4.83 -4.93
C THR A 169 -21.35 3.67 -3.98
N GLU A 170 -22.27 3.83 -3.05
CA GLU A 170 -22.79 2.78 -2.17
C GLU A 170 -23.44 1.62 -2.93
N ILE A 171 -23.87 1.82 -4.17
CA ILE A 171 -24.39 0.75 -5.04
C ILE A 171 -23.34 -0.36 -5.27
N ILE A 172 -22.04 -0.01 -5.21
CA ILE A 172 -20.94 -0.98 -5.27
C ILE A 172 -21.01 -1.99 -4.12
N LEU A 173 -21.65 -1.64 -3.00
CA LEU A 173 -21.82 -2.55 -1.86
C LEU A 173 -22.70 -3.76 -2.20
N ILE A 174 -23.56 -3.70 -3.23
CA ILE A 174 -24.43 -4.83 -3.63
C ILE A 174 -23.57 -6.03 -4.09
N PRO A 175 -22.73 -5.93 -5.14
CA PRO A 175 -21.84 -7.03 -5.52
C PRO A 175 -20.83 -7.38 -4.43
N VAL A 176 -20.36 -6.39 -3.67
CA VAL A 176 -19.45 -6.61 -2.53
C VAL A 176 -20.11 -7.48 -1.46
N ALA A 177 -21.37 -7.25 -1.11
CA ALA A 177 -22.10 -8.06 -0.13
C ALA A 177 -22.23 -9.53 -0.58
N ILE A 178 -22.46 -9.78 -1.88
CA ILE A 178 -22.52 -11.13 -2.45
C ILE A 178 -21.15 -11.83 -2.30
N LEU A 179 -20.07 -11.13 -2.66
CA LEU A 179 -18.72 -11.67 -2.54
C LEU A 179 -18.31 -11.82 -1.06
N TRP A 180 -18.71 -10.91 -0.19
CA TRP A 180 -18.49 -11.02 1.25
C TRP A 180 -19.23 -12.24 1.84
N ALA A 181 -20.48 -12.49 1.42
CA ALA A 181 -21.23 -13.70 1.80
C ALA A 181 -20.49 -14.98 1.34
N PHE A 182 -19.90 -14.97 0.12
CA PHE A 182 -19.05 -16.07 -0.33
C PHE A 182 -17.83 -16.24 0.60
N VAL A 183 -17.15 -15.16 0.97
CA VAL A 183 -16.01 -15.19 1.92
C VAL A 183 -16.47 -15.75 3.26
N TRP A 184 -17.59 -15.29 3.80
CA TRP A 184 -18.17 -15.76 5.05
C TRP A 184 -18.44 -17.27 5.06
N LEU A 185 -18.99 -17.79 3.95
CA LEU A 185 -19.31 -19.20 3.81
C LEU A 185 -18.08 -20.09 3.62
N ARG A 186 -17.07 -19.62 2.89
CA ARG A 186 -15.93 -20.42 2.44
C ARG A 186 -14.64 -20.21 3.24
N CYS A 187 -14.49 -19.09 3.93
CA CYS A 187 -13.34 -18.82 4.79
C CYS A 187 -13.49 -19.62 6.11
N ARG A 188 -12.95 -20.83 6.12
CA ARG A 188 -12.92 -21.73 7.28
C ARG A 188 -11.47 -22.20 7.48
N PRO A 189 -10.59 -21.35 8.06
CA PRO A 189 -9.22 -21.75 8.35
C PRO A 189 -9.21 -22.86 9.41
N ALA A 190 -8.25 -23.77 9.29
CA ALA A 190 -7.92 -24.66 10.39
C ALA A 190 -7.42 -23.82 11.57
N GLU A 191 -7.74 -24.22 12.79
CA GLU A 191 -7.19 -23.56 13.98
C GLU A 191 -5.68 -23.78 13.99
N VAL A 192 -4.92 -22.70 13.91
CA VAL A 192 -3.46 -22.76 14.03
C VAL A 192 -3.12 -22.80 15.51
N PRO A 193 -2.27 -23.75 15.95
CA PRO A 193 -1.80 -23.77 17.33
C PRO A 193 -1.18 -22.43 17.70
N ARG A 194 -1.51 -21.91 18.89
CA ARG A 194 -0.98 -20.64 19.39
C ARG A 194 0.55 -20.68 19.38
N SER A 195 1.16 -19.75 18.65
CA SER A 195 2.60 -19.60 18.65
C SER A 195 3.09 -19.18 20.05
N GLU A 196 4.29 -19.63 20.43
CA GLU A 196 4.94 -19.17 21.66
C GLU A 196 5.01 -17.65 21.71
N ARG A 197 4.76 -17.05 22.87
CA ARG A 197 4.77 -15.60 23.06
C ARG A 197 6.15 -15.06 22.76
N ILE A 198 6.32 -14.44 21.59
CA ILE A 198 7.55 -13.76 21.23
C ILE A 198 7.62 -12.44 22.01
N SER A 199 8.66 -12.26 22.82
CA SER A 199 8.91 -10.98 23.48
C SER A 199 9.36 -9.95 22.45
N VAL A 200 8.53 -8.95 22.15
CA VAL A 200 8.84 -7.85 21.24
C VAL A 200 10.14 -7.14 21.65
N ILE A 201 10.30 -6.85 22.95
CA ILE A 201 11.50 -6.19 23.47
C ILE A 201 12.74 -7.07 23.30
N GLY A 202 12.63 -8.38 23.56
CA GLY A 202 13.73 -9.34 23.33
C GLY A 202 14.15 -9.40 21.86
N SER A 203 13.16 -9.43 20.97
CA SER A 203 13.38 -9.43 19.53
C SER A 203 14.05 -8.13 19.03
N LEU A 204 13.61 -6.97 19.49
CA LEU A 204 14.25 -5.69 19.15
C LEU A 204 15.70 -5.62 19.63
N ARG A 205 15.98 -6.13 20.87
CA ARG A 205 17.35 -6.20 21.40
C ARG A 205 18.25 -7.11 20.56
N ALA A 206 17.72 -8.23 20.06
CA ALA A 206 18.43 -9.15 19.19
C ALA A 206 18.80 -8.56 17.81
N LEU A 207 18.10 -7.50 17.36
CA LEU A 207 18.41 -6.79 16.11
C LEU A 207 19.52 -5.76 16.25
N ARG A 208 20.00 -5.45 17.46
CA ARG A 208 21.03 -4.43 17.70
C ARG A 208 22.28 -4.58 16.81
N PRO A 209 22.84 -5.78 16.55
CA PRO A 209 24.01 -5.94 15.69
C PRO A 209 23.78 -5.54 14.22
N VAL A 210 22.54 -5.61 13.73
CA VAL A 210 22.16 -5.29 12.34
C VAL A 210 21.28 -4.02 12.24
N ALA A 211 21.14 -3.29 13.34
CA ALA A 211 20.24 -2.14 13.43
C ALA A 211 20.53 -1.06 12.37
N GLY A 212 21.80 -0.75 12.10
CA GLY A 212 22.19 0.22 11.08
C GLY A 212 21.75 -0.20 9.68
N GLN A 213 21.84 -1.48 9.35
CA GLN A 213 21.41 -2.03 8.05
C GLN A 213 19.89 -2.01 7.92
N ILE A 214 19.17 -2.34 8.99
CA ILE A 214 17.72 -2.27 9.05
C ILE A 214 17.25 -0.81 8.93
N LEU A 215 17.94 0.14 9.57
CA LEU A 215 17.64 1.56 9.44
C LEU A 215 17.81 2.06 8.00
N VAL A 216 18.88 1.65 7.31
CA VAL A 216 19.09 1.97 5.88
C VAL A 216 17.92 1.45 5.05
N LEU A 217 17.52 0.18 5.23
CA LEU A 217 16.36 -0.39 4.53
C LEU A 217 15.06 0.32 4.90
N PHE A 218 14.87 0.64 6.17
CA PHE A 218 13.70 1.38 6.65
C PHE A 218 13.57 2.73 5.94
N LEU A 219 14.66 3.50 5.84
CA LEU A 219 14.65 4.80 5.16
C LEU A 219 14.39 4.67 3.66
N ILE A 220 14.94 3.63 3.00
CA ILE A 220 14.65 3.31 1.61
C ILE A 220 13.16 3.03 1.42
N LEU A 221 12.58 2.16 2.25
CA LEU A 221 11.17 1.77 2.10
C LEU A 221 10.21 2.88 2.51
N ALA A 222 10.56 3.68 3.51
CA ALA A 222 9.79 4.87 3.88
C ALA A 222 9.80 5.92 2.76
N SER A 223 10.95 6.16 2.12
CA SER A 223 11.04 7.04 0.95
C SER A 223 10.24 6.50 -0.23
N SER A 224 10.35 5.21 -0.53
CA SER A 224 9.59 4.55 -1.60
C SER A 224 8.08 4.66 -1.39
N SER A 225 7.59 4.35 -0.18
CA SER A 225 6.17 4.47 0.15
C SER A 225 5.69 5.92 0.18
N GLY A 226 6.53 6.86 0.64
CA GLY A 226 6.21 8.29 0.60
C GLY A 226 6.08 8.83 -0.82
N VAL A 227 7.00 8.47 -1.72
CA VAL A 227 6.88 8.83 -3.14
C VAL A 227 5.62 8.24 -3.75
N LEU A 228 5.32 6.98 -3.46
CA LEU A 228 4.13 6.30 -3.99
C LEU A 228 2.84 6.98 -3.50
N THR A 229 2.69 7.18 -2.20
CA THR A 229 1.47 7.76 -1.60
C THR A 229 1.27 9.22 -1.96
N GLY A 230 2.35 10.03 -1.96
CA GLY A 230 2.30 11.44 -2.36
C GLY A 230 2.02 11.60 -3.85
N HIS A 231 2.62 10.76 -4.71
CA HIS A 231 2.36 10.77 -6.14
C HIS A 231 0.90 10.42 -6.45
N PHE A 232 0.38 9.35 -5.85
CA PHE A 232 -1.02 8.96 -6.05
C PHE A 232 -2.00 9.99 -5.53
N PHE A 233 -1.67 10.64 -4.42
CA PHE A 233 -2.52 11.65 -3.84
C PHE A 233 -2.69 12.88 -4.77
N LEU A 234 -1.62 13.32 -5.43
CA LEU A 234 -1.65 14.51 -6.28
C LEU A 234 -1.77 14.20 -7.78
N MET A 235 -1.85 12.91 -8.17
CA MET A 235 -1.95 12.50 -9.57
C MET A 235 -3.16 13.10 -10.31
N PRO A 236 -4.37 13.21 -9.72
CA PRO A 236 -5.50 13.82 -10.40
C PRO A 236 -5.23 15.27 -10.79
N GLU A 237 -4.70 16.07 -9.87
CA GLU A 237 -4.36 17.49 -10.10
C GLU A 237 -3.24 17.64 -11.14
N PHE A 238 -2.22 16.78 -11.05
CA PHE A 238 -1.11 16.73 -12.01
C PHE A 238 -1.59 16.40 -13.43
N ALA A 239 -2.44 15.42 -13.57
CA ALA A 239 -2.97 15.02 -14.88
C ALA A 239 -3.84 16.12 -15.49
N HIS A 240 -4.64 16.81 -14.66
CA HIS A 240 -5.44 17.98 -15.07
C HIS A 240 -4.53 19.13 -15.53
N GLU A 241 -3.52 19.48 -14.73
CA GLU A 241 -2.55 20.55 -15.07
C GLU A 241 -1.81 20.27 -16.38
N LYS A 242 -1.46 19.01 -16.66
CA LYS A 242 -0.78 18.58 -17.88
C LYS A 242 -1.71 18.43 -19.09
N GLY A 243 -3.01 18.61 -18.92
CA GLY A 243 -4.00 18.44 -19.99
C GLY A 243 -4.18 16.99 -20.43
N TYR A 244 -3.85 16.00 -19.57
CA TYR A 244 -4.10 14.60 -19.86
C TYR A 244 -5.60 14.28 -19.82
N PRO A 245 -6.06 13.27 -20.58
CA PRO A 245 -7.45 12.82 -20.54
C PRO A 245 -7.90 12.52 -19.11
N ALA A 246 -9.13 12.91 -18.76
CA ALA A 246 -9.67 12.79 -17.41
C ALA A 246 -9.57 11.35 -16.84
N TRP A 247 -9.68 10.32 -17.68
CA TRP A 247 -9.57 8.93 -17.22
C TRP A 247 -8.18 8.61 -16.62
N LEU A 248 -7.11 9.25 -17.11
CA LEU A 248 -5.76 9.07 -16.55
C LEU A 248 -5.65 9.69 -15.16
N GLY A 249 -6.06 10.93 -14.98
CA GLY A 249 -6.03 11.62 -13.68
C GLY A 249 -6.95 10.96 -12.66
N GLN A 250 -8.12 10.54 -13.09
CA GLN A 250 -9.16 9.99 -12.21
C GLN A 250 -9.06 8.46 -12.06
N GLY A 251 -7.86 7.92 -11.93
CA GLY A 251 -7.59 6.54 -11.57
C GLY A 251 -6.83 5.71 -12.61
N GLY A 252 -6.84 6.10 -13.91
CA GLY A 252 -6.16 5.32 -14.94
C GLY A 252 -4.64 5.25 -14.73
N ALA A 253 -3.98 6.37 -14.45
CA ALA A 253 -2.54 6.39 -14.19
C ALA A 253 -2.20 5.58 -12.93
N PHE A 254 -3.00 5.69 -11.88
CA PHE A 254 -2.89 4.85 -10.68
C PHE A 254 -2.97 3.36 -11.02
N GLY A 255 -4.02 2.94 -11.75
CA GLY A 255 -4.21 1.56 -12.17
C GLY A 255 -3.03 1.02 -12.99
N LEU A 256 -2.48 1.82 -13.92
CA LEU A 256 -1.33 1.47 -14.75
C LEU A 256 -0.06 1.26 -13.92
N ILE A 257 0.20 2.13 -12.94
CA ILE A 257 1.35 2.01 -12.02
C ILE A 257 1.22 0.72 -11.18
N ILE A 258 0.03 0.46 -10.62
CA ILE A 258 -0.21 -0.76 -9.84
C ILE A 258 -0.15 -2.02 -10.71
N PHE A 259 -0.64 -1.95 -11.94
CA PHE A 259 -0.49 -3.04 -12.91
C PHE A 259 0.98 -3.37 -13.16
N GLY A 260 1.81 -2.35 -13.45
CA GLY A 260 3.26 -2.51 -13.61
C GLY A 260 3.91 -3.14 -12.38
N ALA A 261 3.62 -2.60 -11.18
CA ALA A 261 4.12 -3.13 -9.92
C ALA A 261 3.78 -4.62 -9.74
N THR A 262 2.52 -4.99 -9.96
CA THR A 262 2.01 -6.35 -9.72
C THR A 262 2.61 -7.36 -10.69
N VAL A 263 2.63 -7.05 -12.00
CA VAL A 263 3.11 -7.96 -13.04
C VAL A 263 4.61 -8.20 -12.94
N PHE A 264 5.39 -7.16 -12.62
CA PHE A 264 6.85 -7.26 -12.59
C PHE A 264 7.42 -7.71 -11.25
N MET A 265 6.64 -7.74 -10.18
CA MET A 265 7.09 -8.12 -8.84
C MET A 265 7.72 -9.53 -8.81
N VAL A 266 7.07 -10.53 -9.39
CA VAL A 266 7.55 -11.92 -9.40
C VAL A 266 8.79 -12.11 -10.28
N PRO A 267 8.81 -11.64 -11.55
CA PRO A 267 10.01 -11.69 -12.39
C PRO A 267 11.22 -11.00 -11.77
N MET A 268 11.02 -9.83 -11.15
CA MET A 268 12.12 -9.09 -10.51
C MET A 268 12.62 -9.78 -9.24
N GLY A 269 11.74 -10.40 -8.46
CA GLY A 269 12.13 -11.24 -7.33
C GLY A 269 13.01 -12.41 -7.77
N HIS A 270 12.63 -13.10 -8.83
CA HIS A 270 13.43 -14.19 -9.40
C HIS A 270 14.79 -13.73 -9.96
N LEU A 271 14.80 -12.57 -10.63
CA LEU A 271 16.04 -11.97 -11.12
C LEU A 271 16.98 -11.57 -9.95
N ALA A 272 16.40 -11.05 -8.86
CA ALA A 272 17.14 -10.69 -7.66
C ALA A 272 17.79 -11.90 -6.97
N ASP A 273 17.13 -13.06 -6.99
CA ASP A 273 17.71 -14.30 -6.46
C ASP A 273 18.86 -14.83 -7.32
N ARG A 274 18.88 -14.54 -8.64
CA ARG A 274 19.95 -14.97 -9.56
C ARG A 274 21.15 -14.02 -9.61
N ILE A 275 20.89 -12.71 -9.70
CA ILE A 275 21.94 -11.68 -9.91
C ILE A 275 22.45 -11.08 -8.60
N GLY A 276 21.65 -11.22 -7.52
CA GLY A 276 21.91 -10.65 -6.21
C GLY A 276 20.94 -9.51 -5.85
N ARG A 277 20.30 -9.66 -4.70
CA ARG A 277 19.22 -8.77 -4.24
C ARG A 277 19.64 -7.31 -4.12
N ARG A 278 20.86 -7.03 -3.61
CA ARG A 278 21.39 -5.67 -3.52
C ARG A 278 21.50 -5.00 -4.88
N ARG A 279 22.04 -5.70 -5.89
CA ARG A 279 22.22 -5.14 -7.23
C ARG A 279 20.88 -4.79 -7.88
N ILE A 280 19.93 -5.71 -7.82
CA ILE A 280 18.59 -5.50 -8.40
C ILE A 280 17.85 -4.40 -7.64
N LEU A 281 17.91 -4.36 -6.31
CA LEU A 281 17.28 -3.30 -5.51
C LEU A 281 17.81 -1.92 -5.90
N ILE A 282 19.12 -1.74 -6.01
CA ILE A 282 19.72 -0.46 -6.43
C ILE A 282 19.33 -0.12 -7.87
N ALA A 283 19.34 -1.08 -8.79
CA ALA A 283 18.93 -0.86 -10.18
C ALA A 283 17.44 -0.41 -10.25
N MET A 284 16.55 -1.05 -9.49
CA MET A 284 15.14 -0.65 -9.44
C MET A 284 14.93 0.75 -8.86
N MET A 285 15.69 1.13 -7.82
CA MET A 285 15.64 2.49 -7.27
C MET A 285 16.11 3.53 -8.30
N ILE A 286 17.20 3.27 -9.03
CA ILE A 286 17.69 4.17 -10.08
C ILE A 286 16.66 4.31 -11.21
N LEU A 287 16.14 3.19 -11.73
CA LEU A 287 15.13 3.19 -12.79
C LEU A 287 13.82 3.85 -12.33
N SER A 288 13.44 3.65 -11.06
CA SER A 288 12.31 4.37 -10.45
C SER A 288 12.52 5.88 -10.43
N ALA A 289 13.70 6.35 -10.01
CA ALA A 289 14.01 7.78 -10.00
C ALA A 289 13.98 8.37 -11.41
N ILE A 290 14.57 7.70 -12.39
CA ILE A 290 14.58 8.14 -13.80
C ILE A 290 13.15 8.21 -14.34
N SER A 291 12.36 7.13 -14.21
CA SER A 291 10.99 7.08 -14.72
C SER A 291 10.08 8.07 -14.03
N TYR A 292 10.20 8.23 -12.70
CA TYR A 292 9.46 9.21 -11.93
C TYR A 292 9.72 10.65 -12.44
N HIS A 293 10.99 11.04 -12.53
CA HIS A 293 11.34 12.37 -13.02
C HIS A 293 10.96 12.59 -14.49
N ALA A 294 10.98 11.54 -15.31
CA ALA A 294 10.47 11.63 -16.68
C ALA A 294 8.95 11.88 -16.68
N ILE A 295 8.16 11.17 -15.84
CA ILE A 295 6.72 11.37 -15.70
C ILE A 295 6.40 12.82 -15.30
N VAL A 296 7.06 13.34 -14.27
CA VAL A 296 6.67 14.64 -13.68
C VAL A 296 7.24 15.85 -14.40
N ARG A 297 8.37 15.73 -15.09
CA ARG A 297 9.04 16.86 -15.77
C ARG A 297 8.68 16.99 -17.25
N LEU A 298 8.45 15.89 -17.94
CA LEU A 298 8.20 15.90 -19.38
C LEU A 298 6.70 16.02 -19.67
N THR A 299 6.38 16.73 -20.75
CA THR A 299 5.04 16.68 -21.34
C THR A 299 5.06 15.59 -22.41
N LEU A 300 4.48 14.45 -22.08
CA LEU A 300 4.53 13.26 -22.92
C LEU A 300 3.23 13.07 -23.70
N PRO A 301 3.26 12.54 -24.92
CA PRO A 301 2.06 12.04 -25.57
C PRO A 301 1.46 10.89 -24.75
N VAL A 302 0.12 10.74 -24.77
CA VAL A 302 -0.61 9.78 -23.94
C VAL A 302 -0.05 8.35 -23.97
N PRO A 303 0.29 7.78 -25.15
CA PRO A 303 0.86 6.42 -25.17
C PRO A 303 2.20 6.30 -24.44
N ALA A 304 3.08 7.30 -24.57
CA ALA A 304 4.36 7.31 -23.87
C ALA A 304 4.18 7.49 -22.35
N PHE A 305 3.23 8.34 -21.91
CA PHE A 305 2.88 8.50 -20.52
C PHE A 305 2.36 7.17 -19.92
N VAL A 306 1.46 6.48 -20.62
CA VAL A 306 0.93 5.16 -20.23
C VAL A 306 2.06 4.14 -20.04
N LEU A 307 2.94 4.00 -21.03
CA LEU A 307 4.07 3.08 -20.95
C LEU A 307 5.01 3.42 -19.78
N LEU A 308 5.24 4.70 -19.55
CA LEU A 308 6.11 5.16 -18.47
C LEU A 308 5.47 4.97 -17.09
N CYS A 309 4.15 5.11 -16.96
CA CYS A 309 3.42 4.75 -15.74
C CYS A 309 3.57 3.25 -15.41
N ILE A 310 3.42 2.37 -16.41
CA ILE A 310 3.60 0.93 -16.23
C ILE A 310 5.05 0.62 -15.83
N ALA A 311 6.03 1.19 -16.52
CA ALA A 311 7.45 0.98 -16.23
C ALA A 311 7.84 1.55 -14.86
N GLY A 312 7.41 2.77 -14.54
CA GLY A 312 7.64 3.40 -13.23
C GLY A 312 7.03 2.58 -12.09
N GLY A 313 5.82 2.06 -12.31
CA GLY A 313 5.17 1.13 -11.40
C GLY A 313 5.96 -0.16 -11.20
N ALA A 314 6.45 -0.76 -12.27
CA ALA A 314 7.31 -1.94 -12.22
C ALA A 314 8.58 -1.70 -11.38
N PHE A 315 9.23 -0.56 -11.56
CA PHE A 315 10.47 -0.23 -10.85
C PHE A 315 10.20 0.13 -9.38
N LEU A 316 9.33 1.10 -9.11
CA LEU A 316 9.04 1.55 -7.73
C LEU A 316 8.35 0.45 -6.90
N GLY A 317 7.38 -0.26 -7.50
CA GLY A 317 6.60 -1.29 -6.81
C GLY A 317 7.43 -2.51 -6.39
N THR A 318 8.56 -2.79 -7.06
CA THR A 318 9.45 -3.89 -6.68
C THR A 318 10.43 -3.53 -5.56
N VAL A 319 10.66 -2.26 -5.27
CA VAL A 319 11.57 -1.81 -4.19
C VAL A 319 11.13 -2.37 -2.83
N ASN A 320 9.82 -2.29 -2.54
CA ASN A 320 9.29 -2.69 -1.23
C ASN A 320 9.47 -4.20 -0.95
N PRO A 321 8.97 -5.13 -1.78
CA PRO A 321 9.12 -6.57 -1.53
C PRO A 321 10.60 -7.01 -1.55
N LEU A 322 11.44 -6.44 -2.43
CA LEU A 322 12.86 -6.74 -2.44
C LEU A 322 13.57 -6.23 -1.20
N GLY A 323 13.24 -5.04 -0.72
CA GLY A 323 13.81 -4.47 0.51
C GLY A 323 13.44 -5.27 1.76
N VAL A 324 12.17 -5.72 1.86
CA VAL A 324 11.71 -6.60 2.94
C VAL A 324 12.44 -7.95 2.90
N ALA A 325 12.52 -8.58 1.73
CA ALA A 325 13.22 -9.86 1.56
C ALA A 325 14.72 -9.74 1.85
N PHE A 326 15.34 -8.60 1.55
CA PHE A 326 16.72 -8.32 1.92
C PHE A 326 16.87 -8.16 3.43
N GLY A 327 15.95 -7.43 4.09
CA GLY A 327 15.93 -7.26 5.53
C GLY A 327 15.75 -8.57 6.30
N GLN A 328 14.87 -9.45 5.83
CA GLN A 328 14.70 -10.79 6.39
C GLN A 328 15.96 -11.64 6.32
N ARG A 329 16.77 -11.48 5.25
CA ARG A 329 18.01 -12.24 5.08
C ARG A 329 19.14 -11.79 6.00
N ILE A 330 19.22 -10.50 6.33
CA ILE A 330 20.23 -9.98 7.27
C ILE A 330 19.82 -10.15 8.74
N ALA A 331 18.55 -10.40 8.99
CA ALA A 331 18.02 -10.61 10.33
C ALA A 331 18.36 -12.00 10.86
N PRO A 332 18.55 -12.16 12.19
CA PRO A 332 18.57 -13.50 12.80
C PRO A 332 17.29 -14.25 12.47
N PRO A 333 17.32 -15.57 12.18
CA PRO A 333 16.16 -16.33 11.71
C PRO A 333 14.90 -16.19 12.57
N LYS A 334 15.06 -16.13 13.90
CA LYS A 334 13.95 -15.95 14.86
C LYS A 334 13.31 -14.56 14.84
N ASN A 335 13.92 -13.57 14.14
CA ASN A 335 13.52 -12.16 14.15
C ASN A 335 12.98 -11.68 12.81
N MET A 336 12.79 -12.56 11.82
CA MET A 336 12.31 -12.17 10.48
C MET A 336 10.94 -11.48 10.51
N SER A 337 10.04 -11.94 11.38
CA SER A 337 8.69 -11.34 11.50
C SER A 337 8.73 -9.89 12.01
N ILE A 338 9.56 -9.58 13.01
CA ILE A 338 9.65 -8.21 13.53
C ILE A 338 10.36 -7.28 12.55
N VAL A 339 11.36 -7.77 11.79
CA VAL A 339 11.98 -7.01 10.71
C VAL A 339 10.97 -6.71 9.62
N SER A 340 10.13 -7.67 9.25
CA SER A 340 9.03 -7.43 8.30
C SER A 340 8.04 -6.38 8.82
N ALA A 341 7.68 -6.43 10.11
CA ALA A 341 6.79 -5.44 10.72
C ALA A 341 7.39 -4.02 10.71
N ILE A 342 8.70 -3.89 10.98
CA ILE A 342 9.40 -2.61 10.89
C ILE A 342 9.43 -2.10 9.45
N LEU A 343 9.83 -2.95 8.51
CA LEU A 343 10.06 -2.56 7.12
C LEU A 343 8.76 -2.41 6.31
N MET A 344 7.71 -3.14 6.64
CA MET A 344 6.40 -2.98 6.00
C MET A 344 5.50 -2.01 6.78
N GLY A 345 5.32 -2.22 8.08
CA GLY A 345 4.39 -1.41 8.89
C GLY A 345 4.92 0.01 9.13
N TRP A 346 6.04 0.12 9.83
CA TRP A 346 6.54 1.44 10.25
C TRP A 346 7.12 2.28 9.10
N ALA A 347 7.72 1.65 8.07
CA ALA A 347 8.16 2.39 6.89
C ALA A 347 6.97 2.97 6.11
N TRP A 348 5.87 2.21 6.00
CA TRP A 348 4.63 2.73 5.42
C TRP A 348 3.97 3.79 6.31
N CYS A 349 4.06 3.66 7.64
CA CYS A 349 3.60 4.68 8.56
C CYS A 349 4.30 6.03 8.28
N LEU A 350 5.63 6.03 8.17
CA LEU A 350 6.39 7.23 7.83
C LEU A 350 6.07 7.72 6.41
N GLY A 351 5.98 6.83 5.42
CA GLY A 351 5.60 7.17 4.05
C GLY A 351 4.21 7.78 3.93
N SER A 352 3.29 7.43 4.83
CA SER A 352 1.94 8.00 4.87
C SER A 352 1.89 9.48 5.27
N THR A 353 3.03 10.11 5.63
CA THR A 353 3.11 11.56 5.84
C THR A 353 3.14 12.34 4.52
N ALA A 354 3.49 11.69 3.40
CA ALA A 354 3.65 12.37 2.12
C ALA A 354 2.39 13.08 1.60
N PRO A 355 1.15 12.57 1.74
CA PRO A 355 -0.04 13.29 1.32
C PRO A 355 -0.20 14.67 1.95
N SER A 356 0.05 14.83 3.27
CA SER A 356 0.01 16.16 3.91
C SER A 356 1.13 17.06 3.40
N ILE A 357 2.35 16.53 3.27
CA ILE A 357 3.49 17.29 2.78
C ILE A 357 3.23 17.82 1.35
N VAL A 358 2.74 16.95 0.45
CA VAL A 358 2.45 17.40 -0.93
C VAL A 358 1.22 18.30 -1.00
N GLY A 359 0.23 18.12 -0.12
CA GLY A 359 -0.94 18.99 -0.03
C GLY A 359 -0.55 20.43 0.36
N GLU A 360 0.27 20.57 1.40
CA GLU A 360 0.80 21.87 1.84
C GLU A 360 1.73 22.52 0.79
N LEU A 361 2.66 21.71 0.23
CA LEU A 361 3.53 22.20 -0.85
C LEU A 361 2.75 22.63 -2.08
N TYR A 362 1.68 21.93 -2.43
CA TYR A 362 0.81 22.28 -3.55
C TYR A 362 0.18 23.66 -3.35
N GLN A 363 -0.34 23.93 -2.16
CA GLN A 363 -0.88 25.26 -1.82
C GLN A 363 0.24 26.32 -1.81
N TYR A 364 1.36 26.05 -1.14
CA TYR A 364 2.49 26.99 -1.05
C TYR A 364 3.06 27.36 -2.42
N LEU A 365 3.08 26.43 -3.37
CA LEU A 365 3.56 26.63 -4.75
C LEU A 365 2.50 27.18 -5.70
N GLY A 366 1.41 27.75 -5.19
CA GLY A 366 0.35 28.36 -5.98
C GLY A 366 -0.44 27.37 -6.81
N HIS A 367 -0.76 26.22 -6.24
CA HIS A 367 -1.52 25.14 -6.87
C HIS A 367 -0.82 24.52 -8.09
N ASN A 368 0.50 24.37 -8.05
CA ASN A 368 1.29 23.80 -9.13
C ASN A 368 1.69 22.35 -8.81
N ALA A 369 0.92 21.40 -9.33
CA ALA A 369 1.12 19.97 -9.08
C ALA A 369 2.45 19.46 -9.65
N SER A 370 2.85 19.92 -10.83
CA SER A 370 4.12 19.51 -11.46
C SER A 370 5.32 19.91 -10.60
N LYS A 371 5.38 21.15 -10.10
CA LYS A 371 6.47 21.59 -9.21
C LYS A 371 6.47 20.82 -7.91
N THR A 372 5.30 20.58 -7.32
CA THR A 372 5.15 19.82 -6.08
C THR A 372 5.69 18.39 -6.23
N LEU A 373 5.29 17.69 -7.29
CA LEU A 373 5.76 16.33 -7.56
C LEU A 373 7.24 16.28 -7.93
N VAL A 374 7.80 17.30 -8.58
CA VAL A 374 9.25 17.40 -8.81
C VAL A 374 10.01 17.47 -7.48
N LEU A 375 9.51 18.24 -6.50
CA LEU A 375 10.13 18.28 -5.15
C LEU A 375 9.96 16.96 -4.41
N LEU A 376 8.79 16.30 -4.48
CA LEU A 376 8.61 14.96 -3.94
C LEU A 376 9.62 13.96 -4.54
N GLY A 377 9.96 14.13 -5.82
CA GLY A 377 10.96 13.32 -6.52
C GLY A 377 12.37 13.37 -5.89
N ALA A 378 12.69 14.40 -5.08
CA ALA A 378 13.94 14.42 -4.33
C ALA A 378 14.06 13.21 -3.37
N ALA A 379 12.93 12.71 -2.83
CA ALA A 379 12.93 11.51 -2.01
C ALA A 379 13.38 10.26 -2.79
N ASN A 380 13.08 10.15 -4.09
CA ASN A 380 13.62 9.08 -4.94
C ASN A 380 15.14 9.18 -5.10
N VAL A 381 15.67 10.38 -5.26
CA VAL A 381 17.12 10.61 -5.37
C VAL A 381 17.80 10.25 -4.06
N VAL A 382 17.25 10.68 -2.92
CA VAL A 382 17.75 10.33 -1.58
C VAL A 382 17.70 8.82 -1.36
N MET A 383 16.62 8.16 -1.76
CA MET A 383 16.48 6.70 -1.70
C MET A 383 17.61 6.00 -2.47
N VAL A 384 17.96 6.47 -3.67
CA VAL A 384 19.08 5.93 -4.47
C VAL A 384 20.42 6.12 -3.75
N MET A 385 20.69 7.32 -3.23
CA MET A 385 21.93 7.61 -2.49
C MET A 385 22.08 6.70 -1.26
N ILE A 386 21.02 6.57 -0.46
CA ILE A 386 21.00 5.68 0.71
C ILE A 386 21.18 4.22 0.29
N GLY A 387 20.67 3.82 -0.88
CA GLY A 387 20.80 2.47 -1.41
C GLY A 387 22.24 2.00 -1.58
N PHE A 388 23.17 2.90 -1.85
CA PHE A 388 24.60 2.55 -1.94
C PHE A 388 25.22 2.19 -0.59
N LEU A 389 24.62 2.59 0.53
CA LEU A 389 25.02 2.23 1.90
C LEU A 389 24.62 0.79 2.28
N LEU A 390 23.78 0.11 1.48
CA LEU A 390 23.41 -1.27 1.73
C LEU A 390 24.62 -2.20 1.76
N PRO A 391 24.72 -3.14 2.71
CA PRO A 391 25.84 -4.07 2.80
C PRO A 391 25.92 -4.99 1.59
N LYS A 392 27.15 -5.39 1.23
CA LYS A 392 27.39 -6.46 0.28
C LYS A 392 27.18 -7.79 1.03
N VAL A 393 25.97 -8.36 0.95
CA VAL A 393 25.72 -9.72 1.46
C VAL A 393 26.30 -10.70 0.45
N THR A 394 27.29 -11.49 0.86
CA THR A 394 27.84 -12.57 0.03
C THR A 394 26.87 -13.75 0.05
N ASP A 395 26.43 -14.19 -1.12
CA ASP A 395 25.50 -15.31 -1.30
C ASP A 395 26.09 -16.70 -0.98
N ASN A 396 27.22 -16.74 -0.27
CA ASN A 396 27.94 -17.98 0.03
C ASN A 396 27.23 -18.92 1.04
N GLY A 397 26.13 -18.49 1.70
CA GLY A 397 25.41 -19.34 2.66
C GLY A 397 24.50 -20.39 2.03
N ASP A 398 23.99 -20.16 0.81
CA ASP A 398 23.00 -21.07 0.20
C ASP A 398 23.65 -22.20 -0.61
N ARG A 399 24.89 -22.04 -1.07
CA ARG A 399 25.62 -23.13 -1.76
C ARG A 399 26.10 -24.21 -0.81
N ALA A 400 26.51 -23.86 0.40
CA ALA A 400 26.96 -24.83 1.39
C ALA A 400 25.82 -25.70 1.94
N SER A 401 24.58 -25.19 2.01
CA SER A 401 23.42 -25.97 2.46
C SER A 401 22.81 -26.85 1.35
N ALA A 402 22.95 -26.47 0.08
CA ALA A 402 22.52 -27.27 -1.06
C ALA A 402 23.46 -28.47 -1.29
N ASP A 403 24.77 -28.30 -1.14
CA ASP A 403 25.76 -29.36 -1.31
C ASP A 403 25.71 -30.41 -0.17
N THR A 404 25.29 -30.01 1.04
CA THR A 404 25.09 -30.95 2.16
C THR A 404 23.76 -31.72 2.11
N ALA A 405 22.74 -31.20 1.40
CA ALA A 405 21.45 -31.87 1.21
C ALA A 405 21.43 -32.82 -0.01
N GLY A 406 22.35 -32.67 -0.95
CA GLY A 406 22.49 -33.55 -2.12
C GLY A 406 23.31 -34.81 -1.89
N ASN A 407 23.94 -34.97 -0.71
CA ASN A 407 24.79 -36.11 -0.35
C ASN A 407 24.23 -36.98 0.78
N ARG A 408 22.91 -36.99 0.96
CA ARG A 408 22.23 -37.94 1.86
C ARG A 408 21.09 -38.66 1.15
#